data_7f8e3007184271c51e30b47907bb368f
#
_entry.id   7f8e3007184271c51e30b47907bb368f
#
_cell.length_a   1.000
_cell.length_b   1.000
_cell.length_c   1.000
_cell.angle_alpha   90.00
_cell.angle_beta   90.00
_cell.angle_gamma   90.00
#
_symmetry.space_group_name_H-M   'P 1'
#
loop_
_entity.id
_entity.type
_entity.pdbx_description
1 polymer ?
#
loop_
_entity_poly.entity_id
_entity_poly.type
_entity_poly.pdbx_seq_one_letter_code
_entity_poly.pdbx_strand_id
1 'polypeptide(L)'
;RSIIQTLQDNDFEAYLVGGCIRDALNGISPKDFDIATNATPEEVRKIFKASRIIGKRFRLVHVFSRSELIEVATFRAGKQNSDTLVKDDSGKILRDNTWGTIQQDCHRRDFTVNALYYCPIKDEIQDFHAGLKHINKKILVSIGDPQGRFEEDPVRALRAVRFSTKLDFKIDNRVKDAIYDKSHLLSGVSNARLFDEFCKIFLHGHAEKNFKKLDSFGIAKYLILTDPDFSEFTMNVMLEALINTDRRI
;
A
#
# COMPACT_ATOMS: atom_id res chain seq x y z
N ARG A 1 7.22 -19.18 -5.67
CA ARG A 1 6.91 -19.90 -6.93
C ARG A 1 6.02 -21.11 -6.66
N SER A 2 6.34 -21.98 -5.72
CA SER A 2 5.56 -23.20 -5.43
C SER A 2 4.10 -22.94 -5.08
N ILE A 3 3.80 -21.93 -4.24
CA ILE A 3 2.42 -21.57 -3.87
C ILE A 3 1.60 -21.15 -5.10
N ILE A 4 2.18 -20.33 -5.98
CA ILE A 4 1.52 -19.89 -7.22
C ILE A 4 1.25 -21.10 -8.13
N GLN A 5 2.25 -21.98 -8.31
CA GLN A 5 2.07 -23.19 -9.09
C GLN A 5 0.94 -24.06 -8.54
N THR A 6 0.92 -24.31 -7.21
CA THR A 6 -0.13 -25.13 -6.58
C THR A 6 -1.52 -24.51 -6.76
N LEU A 7 -1.66 -23.17 -6.68
CA LEU A 7 -2.95 -22.51 -6.94
C LEU A 7 -3.36 -22.69 -8.40
N GLN A 8 -2.44 -22.53 -9.35
CA GLN A 8 -2.71 -22.70 -10.79
C GLN A 8 -3.03 -24.15 -11.15
N ASP A 9 -2.36 -25.13 -10.52
CA ASP A 9 -2.67 -26.55 -10.69
C ASP A 9 -4.05 -26.96 -10.14
N ASN A 10 -4.67 -26.08 -9.33
CA ASN A 10 -6.06 -26.19 -8.85
C ASN A 10 -7.02 -25.23 -9.58
N ASP A 11 -6.68 -24.82 -10.81
CA ASP A 11 -7.49 -23.97 -11.68
C ASP A 11 -7.74 -22.53 -11.16
N PHE A 12 -6.91 -22.04 -10.25
CA PHE A 12 -6.97 -20.64 -9.78
C PHE A 12 -5.93 -19.77 -10.44
N GLU A 13 -6.30 -18.52 -10.72
CA GLU A 13 -5.34 -17.48 -11.06
C GLU A 13 -4.50 -17.13 -9.82
N ALA A 14 -3.19 -16.96 -9.99
CA ALA A 14 -2.31 -16.54 -8.91
C ALA A 14 -1.10 -15.78 -9.43
N TYR A 15 -0.77 -14.66 -8.76
CA TYR A 15 0.32 -13.75 -9.13
C TYR A 15 1.04 -13.23 -7.89
N LEU A 16 2.34 -12.97 -8.00
CA LEU A 16 2.98 -12.00 -7.10
C LEU A 16 2.42 -10.62 -7.38
N VAL A 17 2.35 -9.75 -6.36
CA VAL A 17 1.69 -8.46 -6.52
C VAL A 17 2.33 -7.33 -5.68
N GLY A 18 2.27 -6.12 -6.20
CA GLY A 18 2.53 -4.90 -5.43
C GLY A 18 4.00 -4.60 -5.19
N GLY A 19 4.36 -4.42 -3.91
CA GLY A 19 5.65 -3.89 -3.49
C GLY A 19 6.86 -4.69 -3.96
N CYS A 20 6.78 -6.01 -3.95
CA CYS A 20 7.91 -6.87 -4.34
C CYS A 20 8.28 -6.70 -5.82
N ILE A 21 7.30 -6.58 -6.72
CA ILE A 21 7.56 -6.40 -8.15
C ILE A 21 8.15 -5.03 -8.42
N ARG A 22 7.53 -3.98 -7.85
CA ARG A 22 8.02 -2.61 -7.95
C ARG A 22 9.46 -2.48 -7.45
N ASP A 23 9.76 -3.04 -6.28
CA ASP A 23 11.08 -2.94 -5.67
C ASP A 23 12.13 -3.70 -6.50
N ALA A 24 11.81 -4.92 -6.97
CA ALA A 24 12.69 -5.69 -7.85
C ALA A 24 12.99 -4.96 -9.16
N LEU A 25 11.99 -4.34 -9.80
CA LEU A 25 12.17 -3.56 -11.02
C LEU A 25 13.00 -2.28 -10.82
N ASN A 26 13.10 -1.79 -9.58
CA ASN A 26 13.97 -0.67 -9.20
C ASN A 26 15.34 -1.11 -8.65
N GLY A 27 15.69 -2.39 -8.74
CA GLY A 27 16.95 -2.92 -8.22
C GLY A 27 17.03 -2.99 -6.69
N ILE A 28 15.88 -2.85 -6.00
CA ILE A 28 15.76 -2.98 -4.55
C ILE A 28 15.37 -4.42 -4.24
N SER A 29 16.11 -5.09 -3.36
CA SER A 29 15.78 -6.45 -2.91
C SER A 29 14.45 -6.44 -2.14
N PRO A 30 13.41 -7.17 -2.61
CA PRO A 30 12.14 -7.24 -1.89
C PRO A 30 12.30 -7.96 -0.54
N LYS A 31 11.65 -7.44 0.50
CA LYS A 31 11.63 -8.08 1.84
C LYS A 31 10.47 -9.04 1.99
N ASP A 32 9.30 -8.67 1.46
CA ASP A 32 8.04 -9.42 1.60
C ASP A 32 7.46 -9.74 0.22
N PHE A 33 6.82 -10.89 0.11
CA PHE A 33 6.18 -11.33 -1.12
C PHE A 33 4.68 -11.58 -0.87
N ASP A 34 3.84 -10.78 -1.52
CA ASP A 34 2.39 -10.93 -1.48
C ASP A 34 1.91 -11.66 -2.72
N ILE A 35 0.94 -12.55 -2.54
CA ILE A 35 0.25 -13.26 -3.63
C ILE A 35 -1.20 -12.78 -3.69
N ALA A 36 -1.68 -12.52 -4.90
CA ALA A 36 -3.08 -12.26 -5.18
C ALA A 36 -3.64 -13.37 -6.08
N THR A 37 -4.89 -13.81 -5.79
CA THR A 37 -5.55 -14.93 -6.47
C THR A 37 -7.05 -14.69 -6.57
N ASN A 38 -7.74 -15.39 -7.48
CA ASN A 38 -9.19 -15.46 -7.50
C ASN A 38 -9.76 -16.52 -6.53
N ALA A 39 -8.92 -17.38 -5.94
CA ALA A 39 -9.35 -18.29 -4.89
C ALA A 39 -9.81 -17.53 -3.63
N THR A 40 -10.94 -17.94 -3.05
CA THR A 40 -11.42 -17.41 -1.76
C THR A 40 -10.50 -17.84 -0.61
N PRO A 41 -10.52 -17.17 0.55
CA PRO A 41 -9.70 -17.56 1.69
C PRO A 41 -9.95 -19.01 2.15
N GLU A 42 -11.19 -19.47 2.02
CA GLU A 42 -11.59 -20.85 2.35
C GLU A 42 -10.98 -21.88 1.39
N GLU A 43 -10.96 -21.58 0.10
CA GLU A 43 -10.33 -22.44 -0.93
C GLU A 43 -8.81 -22.48 -0.74
N VAL A 44 -8.15 -21.33 -0.53
CA VAL A 44 -6.73 -21.28 -0.20
C VAL A 44 -6.43 -22.12 1.04
N ARG A 45 -7.24 -21.99 2.11
CA ARG A 45 -7.09 -22.78 3.34
C ARG A 45 -7.29 -24.27 3.12
N LYS A 46 -8.17 -24.66 2.19
CA LYS A 46 -8.41 -26.06 1.82
C LYS A 46 -7.22 -26.66 1.08
N ILE A 47 -6.61 -25.91 0.17
CA ILE A 47 -5.43 -26.31 -0.60
C ILE A 47 -4.20 -26.41 0.29
N PHE A 48 -3.94 -25.37 1.11
CA PHE A 48 -2.75 -25.30 1.96
C PHE A 48 -3.07 -25.64 3.41
N LYS A 49 -2.76 -26.88 3.83
CA LYS A 49 -3.00 -27.34 5.20
C LYS A 49 -2.25 -26.50 6.24
N ALA A 50 -0.99 -26.14 5.94
CA ALA A 50 -0.17 -25.26 6.78
C ALA A 50 -0.50 -23.77 6.47
N SER A 51 -1.72 -23.33 6.81
CA SER A 51 -2.15 -21.97 6.59
C SER A 51 -3.17 -21.50 7.65
N ARG A 52 -3.37 -20.20 7.75
CA ARG A 52 -4.33 -19.58 8.69
C ARG A 52 -5.02 -18.40 8.02
N ILE A 53 -6.35 -18.35 8.08
CA ILE A 53 -7.13 -17.18 7.67
C ILE A 53 -7.00 -16.11 8.75
N ILE A 54 -6.63 -14.89 8.39
CA ILE A 54 -6.51 -13.73 9.28
C ILE A 54 -7.34 -12.56 8.77
N GLY A 55 -7.56 -11.58 9.66
CA GLY A 55 -8.33 -10.38 9.38
C GLY A 55 -9.84 -10.59 9.52
N LYS A 56 -10.50 -9.65 10.21
CA LYS A 56 -11.96 -9.61 10.36
C LYS A 56 -12.62 -8.86 9.19
N ARG A 57 -12.11 -7.67 8.91
CA ARG A 57 -12.64 -6.77 7.87
C ARG A 57 -12.11 -7.12 6.48
N PHE A 58 -10.81 -7.42 6.41
CA PHE A 58 -10.11 -7.79 5.18
C PHE A 58 -9.47 -9.15 5.41
N ARG A 59 -10.12 -10.19 4.90
CA ARG A 59 -9.66 -11.56 5.08
C ARG A 59 -8.58 -11.88 4.06
N LEU A 60 -7.47 -12.43 4.55
CA LEU A 60 -6.39 -12.99 3.75
C LEU A 60 -5.88 -14.27 4.41
N VAL A 61 -5.02 -15.00 3.75
CA VAL A 61 -4.48 -16.26 4.25
C VAL A 61 -2.98 -16.16 4.39
N HIS A 62 -2.49 -16.42 5.60
CA HIS A 62 -1.09 -16.68 5.84
C HIS A 62 -0.78 -18.13 5.49
N VAL A 63 0.03 -18.37 4.48
CA VAL A 63 0.52 -19.69 4.09
C VAL A 63 1.95 -19.85 4.59
N PHE A 64 2.17 -20.88 5.40
CA PHE A 64 3.50 -21.20 5.91
C PHE A 64 4.21 -22.13 4.93
N SER A 65 5.29 -21.65 4.32
CA SER A 65 6.10 -22.39 3.37
C SER A 65 7.54 -22.44 3.86
N ARG A 66 8.00 -23.61 4.29
CA ARG A 66 9.31 -23.81 4.92
C ARG A 66 9.46 -22.91 6.15
N SER A 67 10.36 -21.92 6.11
CA SER A 67 10.58 -20.93 7.19
C SER A 67 9.93 -19.57 6.91
N GLU A 68 9.20 -19.43 5.81
CA GLU A 68 8.64 -18.16 5.36
C GLU A 68 7.12 -18.13 5.51
N LEU A 69 6.60 -16.96 5.86
CA LEU A 69 5.17 -16.67 5.88
C LEU A 69 4.84 -15.85 4.64
N ILE A 70 3.93 -16.36 3.81
CA ILE A 70 3.48 -15.69 2.58
C ILE A 70 2.03 -15.29 2.74
N GLU A 71 1.74 -14.01 2.49
CA GLU A 71 0.38 -13.51 2.46
C GLU A 71 -0.29 -13.83 1.12
N VAL A 72 -1.46 -14.47 1.17
CA VAL A 72 -2.28 -14.78 0.00
C VAL A 72 -3.61 -14.08 0.15
N ALA A 73 -3.86 -13.10 -0.72
CA ALA A 73 -5.08 -12.29 -0.73
C ALA A 73 -5.96 -12.65 -1.93
N THR A 74 -7.27 -12.73 -1.72
CA THR A 74 -8.23 -12.86 -2.82
C THR A 74 -8.41 -11.53 -3.53
N PHE A 75 -8.54 -11.55 -4.88
CA PHE A 75 -8.88 -10.35 -5.65
C PHE A 75 -10.15 -9.71 -5.12
N ARG A 76 -10.15 -8.41 -4.94
CA ARG A 76 -11.29 -7.65 -4.41
C ARG A 76 -11.95 -6.82 -5.48
N ALA A 77 -13.28 -6.80 -5.48
CA ALA A 77 -14.06 -5.84 -6.24
C ALA A 77 -13.91 -4.42 -5.67
N GLY A 78 -14.09 -3.40 -6.51
CA GLY A 78 -14.21 -2.01 -6.05
C GLY A 78 -15.53 -1.77 -5.31
N LYS A 79 -15.64 -0.61 -4.65
CA LYS A 79 -16.83 -0.20 -3.85
C LYS A 79 -18.16 -0.11 -4.63
N GLN A 80 -18.19 -0.31 -5.95
CA GLN A 80 -19.37 -0.15 -6.77
C GLN A 80 -20.45 -1.23 -6.57
N ASN A 81 -20.14 -2.35 -5.91
CA ASN A 81 -21.14 -3.36 -5.55
C ASN A 81 -21.56 -3.19 -4.08
N SER A 82 -22.45 -2.22 -3.82
CA SER A 82 -22.90 -1.85 -2.48
C SER A 82 -23.72 -2.94 -1.76
N ASP A 83 -24.21 -3.95 -2.46
CA ASP A 83 -25.15 -4.92 -1.92
C ASP A 83 -24.55 -5.97 -0.97
N THR A 84 -23.20 -6.06 -0.91
CA THR A 84 -22.47 -7.03 -0.06
C THR A 84 -21.70 -6.37 1.09
N LEU A 85 -21.74 -5.03 1.20
CA LEU A 85 -21.09 -4.30 2.26
C LEU A 85 -21.93 -4.38 3.54
N VAL A 86 -21.43 -5.06 4.56
CA VAL A 86 -22.03 -5.02 5.90
C VAL A 86 -21.53 -3.75 6.60
N LYS A 87 -22.45 -2.82 6.87
CA LYS A 87 -22.18 -1.59 7.64
C LYS A 87 -22.82 -1.70 9.01
N ASP A 88 -22.25 -1.02 10.00
CA ASP A 88 -22.92 -0.79 11.29
C ASP A 88 -23.88 0.42 11.19
N ASP A 89 -24.62 0.67 12.27
CA ASP A 89 -25.58 1.76 12.36
C ASP A 89 -24.97 3.16 12.19
N SER A 90 -23.63 3.28 12.30
CA SER A 90 -22.86 4.50 12.05
C SER A 90 -22.36 4.63 10.60
N GLY A 91 -22.70 3.66 9.72
CA GLY A 91 -22.25 3.61 8.33
C GLY A 91 -20.83 3.05 8.15
N LYS A 92 -20.17 2.58 9.22
CA LYS A 92 -18.84 2.01 9.17
C LYS A 92 -18.87 0.60 8.58
N ILE A 93 -18.05 0.36 7.57
CA ILE A 93 -17.96 -0.95 6.92
C ILE A 93 -17.37 -1.98 7.89
N LEU A 94 -18.17 -2.97 8.26
CA LEU A 94 -17.78 -4.08 9.12
C LEU A 94 -17.13 -5.23 8.34
N ARG A 95 -17.58 -5.48 7.11
CA ARG A 95 -17.01 -6.49 6.20
C ARG A 95 -16.99 -5.94 4.77
N ASP A 96 -15.84 -6.10 4.12
CA ASP A 96 -15.61 -5.79 2.71
C ASP A 96 -14.90 -7.00 2.08
N ASN A 97 -15.64 -8.11 1.98
CA ASN A 97 -15.17 -9.35 1.38
C ASN A 97 -15.85 -9.57 0.02
N THR A 98 -15.98 -8.51 -0.75
CA THR A 98 -16.48 -8.60 -2.11
C THR A 98 -15.34 -9.02 -3.03
N TRP A 99 -15.43 -10.25 -3.52
CA TRP A 99 -14.43 -10.80 -4.42
C TRP A 99 -14.61 -10.27 -5.84
N GLY A 100 -13.53 -10.11 -6.56
CA GLY A 100 -13.52 -9.51 -7.89
C GLY A 100 -12.56 -10.17 -8.85
N THR A 101 -12.39 -9.54 -10.01
CA THR A 101 -11.38 -9.89 -11.00
C THR A 101 -10.04 -9.22 -10.70
N ILE A 102 -8.97 -9.69 -11.37
CA ILE A 102 -7.65 -9.05 -11.29
C ILE A 102 -7.70 -7.57 -11.68
N GLN A 103 -8.51 -7.19 -12.69
CA GLN A 103 -8.68 -5.80 -13.13
C GLN A 103 -9.33 -4.95 -12.03
N GLN A 104 -10.36 -5.48 -11.37
CA GLN A 104 -11.02 -4.78 -10.26
C GLN A 104 -10.10 -4.61 -9.06
N ASP A 105 -9.30 -5.65 -8.72
CA ASP A 105 -8.31 -5.55 -7.65
C ASP A 105 -7.21 -4.54 -7.99
N CYS A 106 -6.76 -4.51 -9.24
CA CYS A 106 -5.80 -3.53 -9.74
C CYS A 106 -6.33 -2.10 -9.60
N HIS A 107 -7.58 -1.88 -10.03
CA HIS A 107 -8.20 -0.54 -10.07
C HIS A 107 -8.39 0.10 -8.69
N ARG A 108 -8.59 -0.68 -7.63
CA ARG A 108 -8.76 -0.16 -6.26
C ARG A 108 -7.44 0.20 -5.56
N ARG A 109 -6.27 -0.17 -6.11
CA ARG A 109 -4.95 0.15 -5.54
C ARG A 109 -4.67 1.65 -5.60
N ASP A 110 -3.63 2.08 -4.90
CA ASP A 110 -3.30 3.50 -4.75
C ASP A 110 -2.54 4.07 -5.96
N PHE A 111 -1.38 3.50 -6.26
CA PHE A 111 -0.47 4.00 -7.30
C PHE A 111 -0.20 2.94 -8.35
N THR A 112 0.00 3.38 -9.58
CA THR A 112 0.24 2.50 -10.74
C THR A 112 1.42 1.57 -10.55
N VAL A 113 2.49 2.06 -9.91
CA VAL A 113 3.71 1.31 -9.61
C VAL A 113 3.49 0.19 -8.58
N ASN A 114 2.40 0.23 -7.81
CA ASN A 114 2.01 -0.79 -6.83
C ASN A 114 0.95 -1.76 -7.37
N ALA A 115 0.56 -1.63 -8.64
CA ALA A 115 -0.52 -2.38 -9.25
C ALA A 115 -0.03 -3.28 -10.41
N LEU A 116 1.16 -3.81 -10.23
CA LEU A 116 1.75 -4.81 -11.13
C LEU A 116 1.51 -6.21 -10.56
N TYR A 117 1.21 -7.16 -11.44
CA TYR A 117 0.98 -8.56 -11.12
C TYR A 117 1.94 -9.41 -11.96
N TYR A 118 2.75 -10.24 -11.32
CA TYR A 118 3.75 -11.05 -11.99
C TYR A 118 3.47 -12.54 -11.81
N CYS A 119 3.41 -13.24 -12.94
CA CYS A 119 3.32 -14.70 -12.95
C CYS A 119 4.72 -15.32 -13.14
N PRO A 120 5.35 -15.89 -12.09
CA PRO A 120 6.68 -16.45 -12.20
C PRO A 120 6.74 -17.80 -12.96
N ILE A 121 5.59 -18.35 -13.35
CA ILE A 121 5.49 -19.58 -14.13
C ILE A 121 5.59 -19.24 -15.62
N LYS A 122 4.87 -18.19 -16.06
CA LYS A 122 4.84 -17.72 -17.44
C LYS A 122 5.90 -16.64 -17.73
N ASP A 123 6.54 -16.12 -16.67
CA ASP A 123 7.45 -14.97 -16.75
C ASP A 123 6.80 -13.72 -17.37
N GLU A 124 5.56 -13.44 -16.96
CA GLU A 124 4.75 -12.35 -17.51
C GLU A 124 4.30 -11.37 -16.43
N ILE A 125 4.34 -10.07 -16.75
CA ILE A 125 3.78 -9.00 -15.91
C ILE A 125 2.47 -8.51 -16.53
N GLN A 126 1.40 -8.49 -15.73
CA GLN A 126 0.14 -7.85 -16.05
C GLN A 126 0.17 -6.41 -15.53
N ASP A 127 0.08 -5.44 -16.45
CA ASP A 127 0.13 -4.00 -16.16
C ASP A 127 -1.08 -3.29 -16.79
N PHE A 128 -2.11 -3.05 -15.98
CA PHE A 128 -3.37 -2.42 -16.44
C PHE A 128 -3.33 -0.88 -16.40
N HIS A 129 -2.32 -0.27 -15.76
CA HIS A 129 -2.27 1.18 -15.49
C HIS A 129 -0.93 1.83 -15.87
N ALA A 130 -0.18 1.21 -16.79
CA ALA A 130 1.12 1.70 -17.23
C ALA A 130 2.15 1.88 -16.10
N GLY A 131 2.10 1.01 -15.08
CA GLY A 131 3.02 1.03 -13.94
C GLY A 131 4.48 0.86 -14.35
N LEU A 132 4.78 -0.03 -15.30
CA LEU A 132 6.12 -0.21 -15.88
C LEU A 132 6.66 1.09 -16.50
N LYS A 133 5.82 1.79 -17.26
CA LYS A 133 6.18 3.09 -17.86
C LYS A 133 6.47 4.13 -16.77
N HIS A 134 5.70 4.15 -15.69
CA HIS A 134 5.87 5.10 -14.61
C HIS A 134 7.10 4.79 -13.75
N ILE A 135 7.44 3.51 -13.55
CA ILE A 135 8.71 3.09 -12.94
C ILE A 135 9.89 3.59 -13.77
N ASN A 136 9.90 3.33 -15.08
CA ASN A 136 10.98 3.77 -15.98
C ASN A 136 11.15 5.30 -16.00
N LYS A 137 10.06 6.05 -15.87
CA LYS A 137 10.08 7.52 -15.78
C LYS A 137 10.36 8.05 -14.37
N LYS A 138 10.47 7.18 -13.38
CA LYS A 138 10.62 7.53 -11.96
C LYS A 138 9.56 8.52 -11.49
N ILE A 139 8.29 8.26 -11.82
CA ILE A 139 7.15 9.10 -11.47
C ILE A 139 6.09 8.30 -10.70
N LEU A 140 5.58 8.87 -9.62
CA LEU A 140 4.50 8.29 -8.82
C LEU A 140 3.16 8.86 -9.29
N VAL A 141 2.33 8.00 -9.88
CA VAL A 141 1.03 8.34 -10.47
C VAL A 141 -0.08 7.58 -9.77
N SER A 142 -1.17 8.27 -9.40
CA SER A 142 -2.37 7.65 -8.81
C SER A 142 -3.13 6.83 -9.86
N ILE A 143 -3.77 5.74 -9.42
CA ILE A 143 -4.77 5.05 -10.20
C ILE A 143 -6.10 5.82 -10.09
N GLY A 144 -6.68 6.21 -11.22
CA GLY A 144 -7.88 7.04 -11.26
C GLY A 144 -7.60 8.51 -10.93
N ASP A 145 -8.66 9.24 -10.62
CA ASP A 145 -8.56 10.65 -10.25
C ASP A 145 -8.03 10.83 -8.83
N PRO A 146 -6.88 11.51 -8.62
CA PRO A 146 -6.27 11.64 -7.29
C PRO A 146 -7.18 12.36 -6.28
N GLN A 147 -7.98 13.33 -6.71
CA GLN A 147 -8.88 14.09 -5.83
C GLN A 147 -9.90 13.16 -5.17
N GLY A 148 -10.67 12.41 -5.96
CA GLY A 148 -11.64 11.44 -5.45
C GLY A 148 -10.98 10.31 -4.68
N ARG A 149 -9.79 9.85 -5.12
CA ARG A 149 -9.06 8.77 -4.45
C ARG A 149 -8.55 9.17 -3.06
N PHE A 150 -8.20 10.43 -2.84
CA PHE A 150 -7.75 10.93 -1.54
C PHE A 150 -8.93 11.27 -0.62
N GLU A 151 -10.10 11.61 -1.18
CA GLU A 151 -11.35 11.67 -0.43
C GLU A 151 -11.77 10.29 0.11
N GLU A 152 -11.63 9.25 -0.71
CA GLU A 152 -11.91 7.88 -0.26
C GLU A 152 -10.97 7.40 0.85
N ASP A 153 -9.69 7.74 0.77
CA ASP A 153 -8.66 7.34 1.72
C ASP A 153 -7.55 8.39 1.81
N PRO A 154 -7.64 9.34 2.76
CA PRO A 154 -6.66 10.41 2.92
C PRO A 154 -5.23 9.93 3.23
N VAL A 155 -5.07 8.72 3.79
CA VAL A 155 -3.76 8.14 4.07
C VAL A 155 -2.93 7.95 2.80
N ARG A 156 -3.56 7.95 1.62
CA ARG A 156 -2.83 7.92 0.33
C ARG A 156 -1.91 9.12 0.13
N ALA A 157 -2.22 10.29 0.72
CA ALA A 157 -1.33 11.44 0.71
C ALA A 157 0.01 11.15 1.42
N LEU A 158 -0.06 10.54 2.62
CA LEU A 158 1.13 10.10 3.36
C LEU A 158 1.91 9.02 2.61
N ARG A 159 1.20 8.07 2.02
CA ARG A 159 1.78 6.99 1.20
C ARG A 159 2.47 7.53 -0.05
N ALA A 160 1.92 8.59 -0.68
CA ALA A 160 2.55 9.25 -1.82
C ALA A 160 3.93 9.82 -1.45
N VAL A 161 4.02 10.52 -0.32
CA VAL A 161 5.30 11.03 0.19
C VAL A 161 6.27 9.88 0.47
N ARG A 162 5.84 8.88 1.22
CA ARG A 162 6.67 7.73 1.59
C ARG A 162 7.21 6.98 0.38
N PHE A 163 6.36 6.64 -0.59
CA PHE A 163 6.81 5.93 -1.79
C PHE A 163 7.71 6.79 -2.67
N SER A 164 7.40 8.08 -2.83
CA SER A 164 8.24 8.96 -3.62
C SER A 164 9.64 9.12 -3.03
N THR A 165 9.77 9.09 -1.71
CA THR A 165 11.05 9.14 -1.01
C THR A 165 11.79 7.80 -1.11
N LYS A 166 11.11 6.68 -0.77
CA LYS A 166 11.71 5.34 -0.83
C LYS A 166 12.26 5.00 -2.21
N LEU A 167 11.54 5.37 -3.28
CA LEU A 167 11.87 5.02 -4.66
C LEU A 167 12.70 6.08 -5.37
N ASP A 168 12.90 7.22 -4.76
CA ASP A 168 13.47 8.43 -5.40
C ASP A 168 12.68 8.83 -6.66
N PHE A 169 11.35 8.83 -6.56
CA PHE A 169 10.43 9.18 -7.65
C PHE A 169 9.86 10.58 -7.47
N LYS A 170 9.65 11.27 -8.58
CA LYS A 170 8.87 12.52 -8.60
C LYS A 170 7.39 12.20 -8.40
N ILE A 171 6.70 13.00 -7.61
CA ILE A 171 5.23 12.90 -7.50
C ILE A 171 4.63 13.62 -8.72
N ASP A 172 3.68 12.96 -9.40
CA ASP A 172 2.90 13.58 -10.48
C ASP A 172 2.18 14.85 -10.00
N ASN A 173 2.03 15.85 -10.87
CA ASN A 173 1.46 17.15 -10.48
C ASN A 173 0.02 17.02 -9.98
N ARG A 174 -0.83 16.20 -10.63
CA ARG A 174 -2.21 15.97 -10.18
C ARG A 174 -2.25 15.34 -8.78
N VAL A 175 -1.28 14.49 -8.46
CA VAL A 175 -1.14 13.89 -7.11
C VAL A 175 -0.69 14.94 -6.11
N LYS A 176 0.22 15.87 -6.48
CA LYS A 176 0.62 16.98 -5.61
C LYS A 176 -0.57 17.90 -5.30
N ASP A 177 -1.33 18.26 -6.34
CA ASP A 177 -2.52 19.11 -6.19
C ASP A 177 -3.52 18.45 -5.23
N ALA A 178 -3.76 17.14 -5.38
CA ALA A 178 -4.62 16.39 -4.47
C ALA A 178 -4.08 16.32 -3.02
N ILE A 179 -2.75 16.27 -2.83
CA ILE A 179 -2.16 16.33 -1.48
C ILE A 179 -2.50 17.69 -0.84
N TYR A 180 -2.30 18.81 -1.55
CA TYR A 180 -2.61 20.13 -1.01
C TYR A 180 -4.10 20.30 -0.71
N ASP A 181 -4.97 19.87 -1.63
CA ASP A 181 -6.41 20.11 -1.52
C ASP A 181 -7.08 19.22 -0.47
N LYS A 182 -6.63 17.95 -0.33
CA LYS A 182 -7.31 16.93 0.48
C LYS A 182 -6.59 16.56 1.78
N SER A 183 -5.42 17.13 2.05
CA SER A 183 -4.65 16.79 3.27
C SER A 183 -5.39 17.08 4.57
N HIS A 184 -6.29 18.05 4.59
CA HIS A 184 -7.12 18.38 5.76
C HIS A 184 -7.99 17.19 6.22
N LEU A 185 -8.33 16.27 5.32
CA LEU A 185 -9.09 15.06 5.63
C LEU A 185 -8.29 14.07 6.50
N LEU A 186 -6.98 14.23 6.61
CA LEU A 186 -6.15 13.42 7.51
C LEU A 186 -6.57 13.56 8.97
N SER A 187 -7.13 14.71 9.37
CA SER A 187 -7.66 14.93 10.71
C SER A 187 -8.79 13.96 11.09
N GLY A 188 -9.51 13.43 10.12
CA GLY A 188 -10.59 12.44 10.31
C GLY A 188 -10.12 10.98 10.32
N VAL A 189 -8.83 10.72 10.09
CA VAL A 189 -8.27 9.37 10.09
C VAL A 189 -8.03 8.89 11.52
N SER A 190 -8.33 7.61 11.80
CA SER A 190 -8.09 7.05 13.13
C SER A 190 -6.60 7.05 13.49
N ASN A 191 -6.30 7.32 14.76
CA ASN A 191 -4.92 7.37 15.29
C ASN A 191 -4.15 6.06 15.00
N ALA A 192 -4.81 4.91 15.07
CA ALA A 192 -4.17 3.63 14.76
C ALA A 192 -3.64 3.57 13.32
N ARG A 193 -4.41 4.05 12.33
CA ARG A 193 -3.97 4.10 10.93
C ARG A 193 -2.86 5.14 10.71
N LEU A 194 -2.95 6.29 11.36
CA LEU A 194 -1.90 7.31 11.29
C LEU A 194 -0.60 6.77 11.91
N PHE A 195 -0.68 6.08 13.04
CA PHE A 195 0.47 5.47 13.70
C PHE A 195 1.11 4.36 12.85
N ASP A 196 0.33 3.52 12.18
CA ASP A 196 0.85 2.51 11.26
C ASP A 196 1.65 3.15 10.11
N GLU A 197 1.16 4.25 9.52
CA GLU A 197 1.91 4.96 8.48
C GLU A 197 3.09 5.75 9.06
N PHE A 198 2.98 6.31 10.27
CA PHE A 198 4.08 6.94 10.99
C PHE A 198 5.27 5.97 11.12
N CYS A 199 5.03 4.75 11.61
CA CYS A 199 6.08 3.74 11.72
C CYS A 199 6.73 3.43 10.38
N LYS A 200 5.93 3.30 9.29
CA LYS A 200 6.44 3.03 7.95
C LYS A 200 7.22 4.21 7.35
N ILE A 201 6.89 5.44 7.73
CA ILE A 201 7.55 6.66 7.26
C ILE A 201 8.88 6.88 7.98
N PHE A 202 8.91 6.68 9.29
CA PHE A 202 10.04 7.10 10.13
C PHE A 202 10.97 5.97 10.59
N LEU A 203 10.54 4.70 10.49
CA LEU A 203 11.32 3.55 10.97
C LEU A 203 11.83 2.64 9.85
N HIS A 204 12.11 3.18 8.65
CA HIS A 204 12.56 2.40 7.50
C HIS A 204 13.72 3.06 6.72
N GLY A 205 14.54 3.87 7.40
CA GLY A 205 15.79 4.42 6.84
C GLY A 205 15.64 5.63 5.92
N HIS A 206 14.51 6.35 6.01
CA HIS A 206 14.27 7.56 5.20
C HIS A 206 13.55 8.65 6.02
N ALA A 207 13.72 8.67 7.34
CA ALA A 207 12.96 9.51 8.25
C ALA A 207 13.16 11.01 7.97
N GLU A 208 14.41 11.47 7.85
CA GLU A 208 14.73 12.87 7.56
C GLU A 208 14.13 13.33 6.24
N LYS A 209 14.35 12.56 5.16
CA LYS A 209 13.84 12.91 3.82
C LYS A 209 12.32 12.93 3.78
N ASN A 210 11.68 11.94 4.41
CA ASN A 210 10.23 11.87 4.52
C ASN A 210 9.69 13.08 5.27
N PHE A 211 10.29 13.42 6.42
CA PHE A 211 9.85 14.58 7.21
C PHE A 211 9.92 15.87 6.41
N LYS A 212 11.07 16.17 5.78
CA LYS A 212 11.24 17.39 4.96
C LYS A 212 10.19 17.48 3.84
N LYS A 213 9.86 16.32 3.23
CA LYS A 213 8.84 16.28 2.19
C LYS A 213 7.42 16.41 2.74
N LEU A 214 7.09 15.80 3.88
CA LEU A 214 5.81 15.99 4.57
C LEU A 214 5.61 17.44 4.99
N ASP A 215 6.65 18.09 5.50
CA ASP A 215 6.64 19.48 5.92
C ASP A 215 6.42 20.41 4.71
N SER A 216 7.11 20.18 3.60
CA SER A 216 6.92 20.95 2.35
C SER A 216 5.50 20.90 1.79
N PHE A 217 4.72 19.84 2.11
CA PHE A 217 3.31 19.73 1.79
C PHE A 217 2.37 20.21 2.91
N GLY A 218 2.92 20.64 4.06
CA GLY A 218 2.13 21.08 5.23
C GLY A 218 1.36 19.93 5.90
N ILE A 219 1.76 18.68 5.69
CA ILE A 219 1.05 17.48 6.22
C ILE A 219 1.77 16.81 7.40
N ALA A 220 2.97 17.27 7.75
CA ALA A 220 3.71 16.74 8.92
C ALA A 220 2.91 16.88 10.23
N LYS A 221 2.14 17.97 10.38
CA LYS A 221 1.29 18.25 11.54
C LYS A 221 0.24 17.18 11.86
N TYR A 222 -0.13 16.35 10.90
CA TYR A 222 -1.11 15.26 11.12
C TYR A 222 -0.48 13.99 11.69
N LEU A 223 0.86 13.89 11.64
CA LEU A 223 1.61 12.74 12.15
C LEU A 223 2.40 13.08 13.41
N ILE A 224 2.89 14.30 13.48
CA ILE A 224 3.70 14.79 14.59
C ILE A 224 2.95 16.00 15.15
N LEU A 225 2.70 16.00 16.46
CA LEU A 225 2.14 17.17 17.13
C LEU A 225 3.18 18.28 17.05
N THR A 226 3.02 19.13 16.01
CA THR A 226 3.81 20.35 15.89
C THR A 226 3.06 21.45 16.63
N ASP A 227 3.65 21.94 17.71
CA ASP A 227 3.23 23.18 18.33
C ASP A 227 3.36 24.28 17.26
N PRO A 228 2.37 25.17 17.06
CA PRO A 228 2.53 26.31 16.17
C PRO A 228 3.74 27.20 16.53
N ASP A 229 4.21 27.15 17.78
CA ASP A 229 5.42 27.83 18.27
C ASP A 229 6.70 26.99 18.14
N PHE A 230 6.74 26.03 17.22
CA PHE A 230 7.92 25.19 16.99
C PHE A 230 9.12 26.07 16.62
N SER A 231 9.99 26.31 17.58
CA SER A 231 11.18 27.12 17.37
C SER A 231 12.13 26.46 16.38
N GLU A 232 12.95 27.26 15.69
CA GLU A 232 14.01 26.75 14.81
C GLU A 232 14.94 25.75 15.54
N PHE A 233 15.20 26.00 16.85
CA PHE A 233 15.95 25.09 17.71
C PHE A 233 15.28 23.73 17.83
N THR A 234 13.97 23.69 18.09
CA THR A 234 13.21 22.43 18.23
C THR A 234 13.20 21.65 16.90
N MET A 235 13.08 22.35 15.78
CA MET A 235 13.16 21.76 14.44
C MET A 235 14.51 21.10 14.21
N ASN A 236 15.60 21.74 14.55
CA ASN A 236 16.96 21.22 14.39
C ASN A 236 17.19 19.97 15.25
N VAL A 237 16.74 19.97 16.51
CA VAL A 237 16.83 18.82 17.41
C VAL A 237 16.02 17.63 16.85
N MET A 238 14.83 17.87 16.32
CA MET A 238 14.02 16.83 15.70
C MET A 238 14.68 16.26 14.45
N LEU A 239 15.23 17.10 13.58
CA LEU A 239 15.95 16.63 12.39
C LEU A 239 17.17 15.79 12.75
N GLU A 240 17.94 16.17 13.77
CA GLU A 240 19.04 15.35 14.27
C GLU A 240 18.57 13.98 14.79
N ALA A 241 17.46 13.96 15.52
CA ALA A 241 16.87 12.71 15.99
C ALA A 241 16.45 11.79 14.83
N LEU A 242 15.84 12.34 13.75
CA LEU A 242 15.47 11.61 12.56
C LEU A 242 16.68 11.08 11.78
N ILE A 243 17.73 11.88 11.63
CA ILE A 243 19.01 11.46 11.04
C ILE A 243 19.63 10.31 11.85
N ASN A 244 19.62 10.42 13.19
CA ASN A 244 20.13 9.35 14.04
C ASN A 244 19.28 8.07 13.97
N THR A 245 17.97 8.20 13.76
CA THR A 245 17.09 7.06 13.50
C THR A 245 17.48 6.36 12.19
N ASP A 246 17.67 7.12 11.11
CA ASP A 246 18.08 6.57 9.80
C ASP A 246 19.43 5.84 9.85
N ARG A 247 20.38 6.29 10.72
CA ARG A 247 21.68 5.63 10.88
C ARG A 247 21.63 4.31 11.63
N ARG A 248 20.54 4.03 12.36
CA ARG A 248 20.38 2.81 13.19
C ARG A 248 19.62 1.71 12.50
N ILE A 249 18.96 2.00 11.38
CA ILE A 249 18.16 1.08 10.55
C ILE A 249 18.97 0.64 9.35
#